data_bd678907f2847e0169538b8894b89626
#
_entry.id   bd678907f2847e0169538b8894b89626
#
_cell.length_a   1.000
_cell.length_b   1.000
_cell.length_c   1.000
_cell.angle_alpha   90.00
_cell.angle_beta   90.00
_cell.angle_gamma   90.00
#
_symmetry.space_group_name_H-M   'P 1'
#
loop_
_entity.id
_entity.type
_entity.pdbx_description
1 polymer ?
#
loop_
_entity_poly.entity_id
_entity_poly.type
_entity_poly.pdbx_seq_one_letter_code
_entity_poly.pdbx_strand_id
1 'polypeptide(L)'
;MRIEPTDGVAFGYKSPLKTLYIKGKLHINKGFYGGTLTKENVTLEHLIPYSKGGKTSLDNLVLATKENNMRRSNLPIKDFINPLQVKEYLKQFLGVLTDDFSGDKYIKKIVTTLKKMGVNL
;
A
#
# COMPACT_ATOMS: atom_id res chain seq x y z
N MET A 1 16.71 -5.20 13.30
CA MET A 1 16.55 -4.75 12.52
C MET A 1 15.95 -3.96 12.26
N ARG A 2 15.80 -3.42 12.14
CA ARG A 2 15.05 -2.68 12.01
C ARG A 2 14.41 -2.66 11.02
N ILE A 3 13.56 -2.29 11.08
CA ILE A 3 12.91 -2.10 10.14
C ILE A 3 13.65 -1.66 9.17
N GLU A 4 13.57 -2.16 8.24
CA GLU A 4 14.12 -1.77 7.29
C GLU A 4 13.60 -0.74 6.73
N PRO A 5 14.23 0.10 6.48
CA PRO A 5 13.77 1.30 5.99
C PRO A 5 13.16 1.20 4.68
N THR A 6 13.38 0.15 4.00
CA THR A 6 12.74 0.05 2.71
C THR A 6 11.26 0.05 2.82
N ASP A 7 10.70 -0.51 3.88
CA ASP A 7 9.27 -0.43 4.00
C ASP A 7 8.87 0.79 4.82
N GLY A 8 9.82 1.48 5.40
CA GLY A 8 9.54 2.71 6.10
C GLY A 8 8.56 2.59 7.24
N VAL A 9 8.17 1.39 7.61
CA VAL A 9 7.18 1.23 8.64
C VAL A 9 7.84 1.29 9.99
N ALA A 10 7.33 2.12 10.87
CA ALA A 10 7.90 2.27 12.18
C ALA A 10 7.85 0.96 12.92
N PHE A 11 8.92 0.69 13.65
CA PHE A 11 8.98 -0.49 14.44
C PHE A 11 7.82 -0.50 15.41
N GLY A 12 7.09 -1.57 15.48
CA GLY A 12 5.93 -1.67 16.36
C GLY A 12 4.62 -1.18 15.78
N TYR A 13 4.64 -0.54 14.61
CA TYR A 13 3.39 -0.13 14.00
C TYR A 13 2.58 -1.34 13.58
N LYS A 14 1.31 -1.35 13.93
CA LYS A 14 0.42 -2.45 13.58
C LYS A 14 -0.56 -1.97 12.52
N SER A 15 -0.26 -2.28 11.29
CA SER A 15 -1.12 -1.90 10.19
C SER A 15 -2.32 -2.83 10.07
N PRO A 16 -3.53 -2.29 10.01
CA PRO A 16 -4.69 -3.15 9.74
C PRO A 16 -4.58 -3.84 8.39
N LEU A 17 -4.01 -3.18 7.39
CA LEU A 17 -3.87 -3.77 6.07
C LEU A 17 -3.07 -5.06 6.09
N LYS A 18 -1.85 -5.00 6.59
CA LYS A 18 -0.98 -6.16 6.57
C LYS A 18 -1.48 -7.24 7.51
N THR A 19 -1.98 -6.84 8.68
CA THR A 19 -2.52 -7.78 9.64
C THR A 19 -3.72 -8.53 9.07
N LEU A 20 -4.64 -7.81 8.43
CA LEU A 20 -5.82 -8.45 7.85
C LEU A 20 -5.43 -9.36 6.69
N TYR A 21 -4.44 -8.95 5.89
CA TYR A 21 -3.98 -9.78 4.79
C TYR A 21 -3.37 -11.08 5.31
N ILE A 22 -2.47 -10.99 6.29
CA ILE A 22 -1.79 -12.16 6.84
C ILE A 22 -2.78 -13.11 7.48
N LYS A 23 -3.81 -12.58 8.13
CA LYS A 23 -4.85 -13.41 8.75
C LYS A 23 -5.87 -13.96 7.77
N GLY A 24 -5.71 -13.66 6.48
CA GLY A 24 -6.62 -14.16 5.45
C GLY A 24 -7.96 -13.46 5.41
N LYS A 25 -8.08 -12.29 6.03
CA LYS A 25 -9.33 -11.55 6.03
C LYS A 25 -9.50 -10.65 4.82
N LEU A 26 -8.42 -10.37 4.11
CA LEU A 26 -8.48 -9.66 2.85
C LEU A 26 -8.16 -10.65 1.75
N HIS A 27 -9.10 -10.84 0.85
CA HIS A 27 -8.90 -11.77 -0.27
C HIS A 27 -8.27 -11.03 -1.45
N ILE A 28 -7.09 -10.45 -1.20
CA ILE A 28 -6.38 -9.73 -2.23
C ILE A 28 -5.12 -10.48 -2.59
N ASN A 29 -4.76 -10.41 -3.85
CA ASN A 29 -3.55 -11.08 -4.32
C ASN A 29 -2.75 -10.23 -5.30
N LYS A 30 -3.20 -9.00 -5.59
CA LYS A 30 -2.47 -8.12 -6.50
C LYS A 30 -1.92 -6.94 -5.74
N GLY A 31 -0.64 -6.67 -5.92
CA GLY A 31 0.02 -5.55 -5.27
C GLY A 31 -0.25 -4.23 -5.96
N PHE A 32 -0.01 -3.14 -5.26
CA PHE A 32 -0.26 -1.80 -5.76
C PHE A 32 0.55 -1.50 -7.04
N TYR A 33 1.77 -2.01 -7.12
CA TYR A 33 2.61 -1.84 -8.30
C TYR A 33 2.53 -3.04 -9.24
N GLY A 34 1.54 -3.92 -9.06
CA GLY A 34 1.43 -5.16 -9.81
C GLY A 34 2.10 -6.31 -9.07
N GLY A 35 2.14 -7.46 -9.72
CA GLY A 35 2.70 -8.65 -9.12
C GLY A 35 1.73 -9.34 -8.19
N THR A 36 2.03 -10.58 -7.84
CA THR A 36 1.18 -11.40 -6.99
C THR A 36 1.67 -11.33 -5.56
N LEU A 37 0.79 -10.90 -4.65
CA LEU A 37 1.11 -10.86 -3.24
C LEU A 37 1.07 -12.24 -2.62
N THR A 38 2.03 -12.54 -1.79
CA THR A 38 2.06 -13.76 -0.97
C THR A 38 2.42 -13.36 0.44
N LYS A 39 2.23 -14.27 1.39
CA LYS A 39 2.60 -13.98 2.78
C LYS A 39 4.10 -13.73 2.92
N GLU A 40 4.89 -14.33 2.02
CA GLU A 40 6.34 -14.20 2.07
C GLU A 40 6.85 -12.89 1.47
N ASN A 41 6.12 -12.32 0.51
CA ASN A 41 6.60 -11.14 -0.19
C ASN A 41 5.83 -9.86 0.09
N VAL A 42 4.75 -9.92 0.87
CA VAL A 42 3.93 -8.74 1.11
C VAL A 42 4.66 -7.75 2.00
N THR A 43 4.64 -6.49 1.61
CA THR A 43 5.22 -5.40 2.42
C THR A 43 4.26 -4.24 2.44
N LEU A 44 4.47 -3.33 3.40
CA LEU A 44 3.77 -2.05 3.42
C LEU A 44 4.66 -1.03 2.73
N GLU A 45 4.08 -0.32 1.79
CA GLU A 45 4.80 0.69 1.04
C GLU A 45 4.21 2.07 1.33
N HIS A 46 5.06 3.06 1.59
CA HIS A 46 4.64 4.45 1.73
C HIS A 46 4.52 5.08 0.34
N LEU A 47 3.37 5.64 0.02
CA LEU A 47 3.21 6.35 -1.26
C LEU A 47 4.11 7.58 -1.27
N ILE A 48 3.99 8.43 -0.23
CA ILE A 48 4.94 9.50 0.00
C ILE A 48 6.02 8.89 0.89
N PRO A 49 7.26 8.79 0.40
CA PRO A 49 8.32 8.11 1.16
C PRO A 49 8.50 8.69 2.56
N TYR A 50 8.79 7.83 3.50
CA TYR A 50 9.01 8.26 4.88
C TYR A 50 10.13 9.30 4.93
N SER A 51 11.18 9.11 4.15
CA SER A 51 12.30 10.05 4.10
C SER A 51 11.91 11.41 3.55
N LYS A 52 10.75 11.52 2.89
CA LYS A 52 10.23 12.76 2.35
C LYS A 52 9.03 13.27 3.13
N GLY A 53 8.90 12.84 4.37
CA GLY A 53 7.82 13.32 5.24
C GLY A 53 6.54 12.51 5.20
N GLY A 54 6.54 11.40 4.51
CA GLY A 54 5.35 10.55 4.47
C GLY A 54 5.02 9.95 5.82
N LYS A 55 3.74 9.90 6.15
CA LYS A 55 3.30 9.36 7.43
C LYS A 55 2.96 7.88 7.32
N THR A 56 3.11 7.17 8.43
CA THR A 56 2.72 5.78 8.52
C THR A 56 1.25 5.73 8.92
N SER A 57 0.38 5.88 7.94
CA SER A 57 -1.06 5.91 8.15
C SER A 57 -1.78 5.33 6.94
N LEU A 58 -3.05 4.94 7.11
CA LEU A 58 -3.79 4.26 6.05
C LEU A 58 -3.93 5.08 4.76
N ASP A 59 -3.88 6.39 4.85
CA ASP A 59 -3.97 7.23 3.66
C ASP A 59 -2.67 7.29 2.86
N ASN A 60 -1.61 6.69 3.38
CA ASN A 60 -0.30 6.71 2.74
C ASN A 60 0.33 5.33 2.59
N LEU A 61 -0.38 4.28 2.98
CA LEU A 61 0.17 2.92 2.94
C LEU A 61 -0.59 2.04 1.96
N VAL A 62 0.16 1.27 1.18
CA VAL A 62 -0.41 0.28 0.28
C VAL A 62 0.35 -1.02 0.46
N LEU A 63 -0.26 -2.12 0.01
CA LEU A 63 0.43 -3.41 0.00
C LEU A 63 1.13 -3.58 -1.34
N ALA A 64 2.38 -3.96 -1.29
CA ALA A 64 3.17 -4.18 -2.50
C ALA A 64 4.06 -5.40 -2.29
N THR A 65 4.52 -6.00 -3.39
CA THR A 65 5.50 -7.07 -3.27
C THR A 65 6.82 -6.45 -2.82
N LYS A 66 7.58 -7.22 -2.06
CA LYS A 66 8.89 -6.78 -1.60
C LYS A 66 9.77 -6.35 -2.77
N GLU A 67 9.73 -7.11 -3.86
CA GLU A 67 10.50 -6.80 -5.05
C GLU A 67 10.14 -5.44 -5.63
N ASN A 68 8.86 -5.17 -5.82
CA ASN A 68 8.43 -3.89 -6.40
C ASN A 68 8.66 -2.73 -5.45
N ASN A 69 8.50 -2.96 -4.14
CA ASN A 69 8.79 -1.94 -3.15
C ASN A 69 10.26 -1.52 -3.24
N MET A 70 11.16 -2.48 -3.34
CA MET A 70 12.59 -2.19 -3.46
C MET A 70 12.91 -1.50 -4.79
N ARG A 71 12.27 -1.92 -5.87
CA ARG A 71 12.51 -1.30 -7.18
C ARG A 71 12.02 0.14 -7.21
N ARG A 72 10.92 0.45 -6.56
CA ARG A 72 10.43 1.82 -6.52
C ARG A 72 11.37 2.70 -5.71
N SER A 73 11.86 2.22 -4.57
CA SER A 73 12.74 2.99 -3.71
C SER A 73 12.21 4.41 -3.52
N ASN A 74 12.91 5.45 -3.94
CA ASN A 74 12.48 6.83 -3.83
C ASN A 74 12.04 7.45 -5.14
N LEU A 75 11.77 6.63 -6.15
CA LEU A 75 11.31 7.15 -7.43
C LEU A 75 9.96 7.83 -7.24
N PRO A 76 9.70 8.95 -7.94
CA PRO A 76 8.39 9.57 -7.87
C PRO A 76 7.30 8.59 -8.27
N ILE A 77 6.20 8.59 -7.53
CA ILE A 77 5.15 7.60 -7.74
C ILE A 77 4.63 7.63 -9.18
N LYS A 78 4.44 8.82 -9.74
CA LYS A 78 3.89 8.97 -11.08
C LYS A 78 4.79 8.39 -12.17
N ASP A 79 6.07 8.20 -11.88
CA ASP A 79 7.01 7.64 -12.85
C ASP A 79 7.11 6.13 -12.73
N PHE A 80 6.56 5.57 -11.66
CA PHE A 80 6.71 4.14 -11.38
C PHE A 80 5.42 3.34 -11.53
N ILE A 81 4.27 3.96 -11.29
CA ILE A 81 3.02 3.21 -11.26
C ILE A 81 2.42 2.98 -12.64
N ASN A 82 1.60 1.95 -12.72
CA ASN A 82 0.75 1.69 -13.87
C ASN A 82 -0.69 1.92 -13.41
N PRO A 83 -1.42 2.89 -13.96
CA PRO A 83 -2.77 3.20 -13.50
C PRO A 83 -3.74 2.03 -13.53
N LEU A 84 -3.61 1.13 -14.50
CA LEU A 84 -4.49 -0.02 -14.56
C LEU A 84 -4.24 -0.97 -13.39
N GLN A 85 -2.97 -1.15 -13.03
CA GLN A 85 -2.62 -2.00 -11.90
C GLN A 85 -3.09 -1.38 -10.58
N VAL A 86 -3.00 -0.06 -10.46
CA VAL A 86 -3.49 0.66 -9.29
C VAL A 86 -4.99 0.45 -9.15
N LYS A 87 -5.74 0.59 -10.25
CA LYS A 87 -7.18 0.38 -10.21
C LYS A 87 -7.53 -1.05 -9.83
N GLU A 88 -6.80 -2.03 -10.35
CA GLU A 88 -7.03 -3.42 -9.98
C GLU A 88 -6.75 -3.67 -8.51
N TYR A 89 -5.67 -3.05 -8.00
CA TYR A 89 -5.36 -3.17 -6.58
C TYR A 89 -6.51 -2.61 -5.74
N LEU A 90 -6.97 -1.41 -6.07
CA LEU A 90 -8.02 -0.76 -5.28
C LEU A 90 -9.34 -1.50 -5.36
N LYS A 91 -9.68 -2.07 -6.53
CA LYS A 91 -10.93 -2.81 -6.66
C LYS A 91 -11.04 -3.97 -5.69
N GLN A 92 -9.93 -4.55 -5.30
CA GLN A 92 -9.94 -5.69 -4.39
C GLN A 92 -10.48 -5.32 -3.01
N PHE A 93 -10.52 -4.03 -2.69
CA PHE A 93 -10.99 -3.57 -1.39
C PHE A 93 -12.46 -3.15 -1.38
N LEU A 94 -13.12 -3.16 -2.54
CA LEU A 94 -14.53 -2.77 -2.60
C LEU A 94 -15.37 -3.67 -1.72
N GLY A 95 -16.17 -3.06 -0.86
CA GLY A 95 -17.09 -3.80 0.00
C GLY A 95 -16.44 -4.50 1.19
N VAL A 96 -15.14 -4.42 1.32
CA VAL A 96 -14.48 -5.04 2.48
C VAL A 96 -14.78 -4.23 3.72
N LEU A 97 -15.31 -4.88 4.74
CA LEU A 97 -15.65 -4.20 5.98
C LEU A 97 -15.39 -5.12 7.16
N THR A 98 -14.58 -4.64 8.08
CA THR A 98 -14.33 -5.31 9.34
C THR A 98 -14.54 -4.29 10.47
N ASP A 99 -14.40 -4.70 11.72
CA ASP A 99 -14.58 -3.78 12.86
C ASP A 99 -13.60 -2.60 12.79
N ASP A 100 -12.42 -2.84 12.24
CA ASP A 100 -11.36 -1.84 12.25
C ASP A 100 -11.02 -1.27 10.88
N PHE A 101 -11.70 -1.70 9.82
CA PHE A 101 -11.27 -1.33 8.48
C PHE A 101 -12.45 -1.28 7.51
N SER A 102 -12.50 -0.21 6.73
CA SER A 102 -13.45 -0.07 5.62
C SER A 102 -12.67 0.07 4.32
N GLY A 103 -12.85 -0.89 3.42
CA GLY A 103 -12.21 -0.87 2.11
C GLY A 103 -12.62 0.33 1.28
N ASP A 104 -13.91 0.70 1.33
CA ASP A 104 -14.40 1.84 0.57
C ASP A 104 -13.75 3.15 1.03
N LYS A 105 -13.61 3.31 2.34
CA LYS A 105 -12.94 4.51 2.88
C LYS A 105 -11.46 4.49 2.55
N TYR A 106 -10.85 3.32 2.59
CA TYR A 106 -9.44 3.17 2.26
C TYR A 106 -9.18 3.59 0.81
N ILE A 107 -10.03 3.13 -0.12
CA ILE A 107 -9.91 3.50 -1.53
C ILE A 107 -9.94 5.03 -1.69
N LYS A 108 -10.87 5.69 -1.02
CA LYS A 108 -10.98 7.14 -1.11
C LYS A 108 -9.74 7.84 -0.58
N LYS A 109 -9.19 7.34 0.52
CA LYS A 109 -7.99 7.93 1.12
C LYS A 109 -6.79 7.80 0.16
N ILE A 110 -6.63 6.64 -0.44
CA ILE A 110 -5.51 6.41 -1.36
C ILE A 110 -5.66 7.27 -2.62
N VAL A 111 -6.86 7.35 -3.18
CA VAL A 111 -7.10 8.19 -4.36
C VAL A 111 -6.77 9.66 -4.02
N THR A 112 -7.17 10.12 -2.84
CA THR A 112 -6.90 11.50 -2.42
C THR A 112 -5.39 11.75 -2.30
N THR A 113 -4.66 10.81 -1.72
CA THR A 113 -3.21 10.94 -1.60
C THR A 113 -2.55 10.95 -2.98
N LEU A 114 -2.99 10.07 -3.88
CA LEU A 114 -2.46 10.04 -5.24
C LEU A 114 -2.69 11.35 -5.97
N LYS A 115 -3.86 11.98 -5.79
CA LYS A 115 -4.12 13.28 -6.40
C LYS A 115 -3.16 14.33 -5.89
N LYS A 116 -2.83 14.31 -4.60
CA LYS A 116 -1.85 15.24 -4.05
C LYS A 116 -0.47 15.04 -4.66
N MET A 117 -0.19 13.84 -5.13
CA MET A 117 1.08 13.49 -5.76
C MET A 117 1.05 13.68 -7.27
N GLY A 118 -0.02 14.24 -7.81
CA GLY A 118 -0.13 14.50 -9.24
C GLY A 118 -0.63 13.32 -10.06
N VAL A 119 -1.23 12.34 -9.43
CA VAL A 119 -1.75 11.15 -10.12
C VAL A 119 -3.28 11.18 -10.10
N ASN A 120 -3.87 11.19 -11.29
CA ASN A 120 -5.33 11.12 -11.43
C ASN A 120 -5.66 9.77 -12.06
N LEU A 121 -6.54 9.04 -11.43
CA LEU A 121 -6.97 7.73 -11.91
C LEU A 121 -8.27 7.83 -12.72
#